data_dae90bc045dd0f0b99de16f13bde9542
#
_entry.id   dae90bc045dd0f0b99de16f13bde9542
#
_cell.length_a   1.000
_cell.length_b   1.000
_cell.length_c   1.000
_cell.angle_alpha   90.00
_cell.angle_beta   90.00
_cell.angle_gamma   90.00
#
_symmetry.space_group_name_H-M   'P 1'
#
loop_
_entity.id
_entity.type
_entity.pdbx_description
1 polymer ?
#
loop_
_entity_poly.entity_id
_entity_poly.type
_entity_poly.pdbx_seq_one_letter_code
_entity_poly.pdbx_strand_id
1 'polypeptide(L)'
;MNIQEAKQEIIHTLQAYLRKDDAGNYLFPAVHQRPILLMGPPGIGKTAIMEQVARRCGVGLVAYTITHHTRQSAIGLPHIEEKTYGGQVMSVTEYTMSEIIASVYETMERTGCQEGILFLDEINCVSETLAPTMLQFLQNKTFGTHRVPEGWVIVAAGNPPEYNKSVREFDVVTLDRVRQINVEADLDIWLDYAREKQLHGAVISYLSVKRERFYMVKRTEDNLSFVTARGWEDLSQILKGYEALQVPVTEALVSQFLHHEETARDFAAYYRLYQTYGSDYAIPEILNGTLAEEAYQERVAMARGGSFDERITVVNLVLDALGAEFAAYAREDTAVVRLHELLGRYKNGNQSLTEFITANRKSLEIKRRNALLSTDEARREEWVLHRLGEMELAVKQAHIRDEKEQLVLLRTLFGQDVQRREDLIRRIQTELSHGFRFVADCFGEGQEMILLVSALTRTPNALTYIGRHGCEPYLHYAQALMYRQQEAALQQACQEVL
;
A
#
# COMPACT_ATOMS: atom_id res chain seq x y z
N MET A 1 1.10 -10.16 16.28
CA MET A 1 2.02 -9.25 15.52
C MET A 1 1.20 -8.31 14.63
N ASN A 2 1.76 -7.14 14.29
CA ASN A 2 1.08 -6.24 13.37
C ASN A 2 1.25 -6.68 11.91
N ILE A 3 0.56 -6.00 10.98
CA ILE A 3 0.52 -6.38 9.56
C ILE A 3 1.89 -6.20 8.86
N GLN A 4 2.73 -5.25 9.30
CA GLN A 4 4.08 -5.04 8.73
C GLN A 4 5.06 -6.13 9.17
N GLU A 5 4.99 -6.53 10.44
CA GLU A 5 5.76 -7.67 10.95
C GLU A 5 5.36 -8.97 10.24
N ALA A 6 4.05 -9.21 10.05
CA ALA A 6 3.55 -10.35 9.30
C ALA A 6 4.05 -10.35 7.85
N LYS A 7 4.01 -9.19 7.18
CA LYS A 7 4.56 -9.01 5.83
C LYS A 7 6.05 -9.37 5.77
N GLN A 8 6.85 -8.88 6.71
CA GLN A 8 8.30 -9.15 6.74
C GLN A 8 8.58 -10.63 6.98
N GLU A 9 7.81 -11.26 7.86
CA GLU A 9 7.93 -12.68 8.15
C GLU A 9 7.58 -13.58 6.96
N ILE A 10 6.57 -13.19 6.17
CA ILE A 10 6.24 -13.87 4.91
C ILE A 10 7.38 -13.72 3.90
N ILE A 11 7.98 -12.53 3.78
CA ILE A 11 9.13 -12.30 2.90
C ILE A 11 10.29 -13.21 3.28
N HIS A 12 10.65 -13.27 4.57
CA HIS A 12 11.73 -14.15 5.06
C HIS A 12 11.43 -15.62 4.77
N THR A 13 10.18 -16.04 4.97
CA THR A 13 9.75 -17.42 4.69
C THR A 13 9.87 -17.75 3.20
N LEU A 14 9.42 -16.85 2.32
CA LEU A 14 9.57 -17.03 0.87
C LEU A 14 11.03 -17.12 0.46
N GLN A 15 11.87 -16.22 0.96
CA GLN A 15 13.30 -16.24 0.69
C GLN A 15 13.97 -17.54 1.14
N ALA A 16 13.55 -18.07 2.31
CA ALA A 16 14.05 -19.35 2.80
C ALA A 16 13.60 -20.54 1.94
N TYR A 17 12.29 -20.58 1.58
CA TYR A 17 11.70 -21.69 0.84
C TYR A 17 12.09 -21.73 -0.63
N LEU A 18 12.38 -20.58 -1.23
CA LEU A 18 12.77 -20.43 -2.64
C LEU A 18 14.30 -20.45 -2.83
N ARG A 19 15.06 -20.61 -1.75
CA ARG A 19 16.52 -20.71 -1.84
C ARG A 19 16.93 -21.99 -2.56
N LYS A 20 17.86 -21.87 -3.52
CA LYS A 20 18.39 -22.96 -4.34
C LYS A 20 19.86 -23.26 -4.02
N ASP A 21 20.27 -24.49 -4.27
CA ASP A 21 21.66 -24.89 -4.30
C ASP A 21 22.36 -24.48 -5.61
N ASP A 22 23.67 -24.77 -5.72
CA ASP A 22 24.44 -24.43 -6.91
C ASP A 22 23.99 -25.21 -8.17
N ALA A 23 23.25 -26.32 -8.01
CA ALA A 23 22.65 -27.11 -9.08
C ALA A 23 21.24 -26.62 -9.50
N GLY A 24 20.70 -25.60 -8.82
CA GLY A 24 19.38 -25.01 -9.09
C GLY A 24 18.21 -25.73 -8.41
N ASN A 25 18.45 -26.71 -7.52
CA ASN A 25 17.41 -27.38 -6.75
C ASN A 25 17.04 -26.59 -5.49
N TYR A 26 15.77 -26.63 -5.10
CA TYR A 26 15.34 -25.99 -3.86
C TYR A 26 15.94 -26.69 -2.64
N LEU A 27 16.57 -25.90 -1.76
CA LEU A 27 17.13 -26.43 -0.49
C LEU A 27 16.04 -26.92 0.45
N PHE A 28 14.85 -26.36 0.34
CA PHE A 28 13.66 -26.78 1.06
C PHE A 28 12.68 -27.51 0.12
N PRO A 29 12.64 -28.87 0.17
CA PRO A 29 11.68 -29.64 -0.63
C PRO A 29 10.23 -29.20 -0.34
N ALA A 30 9.37 -29.18 -1.36
CA ALA A 30 8.00 -28.72 -1.26
C ALA A 30 7.18 -29.41 -0.15
N VAL A 31 7.51 -30.68 0.17
CA VAL A 31 6.89 -31.47 1.25
C VAL A 31 7.17 -30.90 2.65
N HIS A 32 8.32 -30.26 2.84
CA HIS A 32 8.73 -29.67 4.12
C HIS A 32 8.36 -28.19 4.25
N GLN A 33 7.83 -27.57 3.19
CA GLN A 33 7.36 -26.20 3.21
C GLN A 33 5.96 -26.15 3.82
N ARG A 34 5.85 -25.76 5.09
CA ARG A 34 4.56 -25.56 5.74
C ARG A 34 3.82 -24.35 5.13
N PRO A 35 2.55 -24.50 4.73
CA PRO A 35 1.75 -23.34 4.33
C PRO A 35 1.66 -22.31 5.45
N ILE A 36 1.66 -21.02 5.08
CA ILE A 36 1.47 -19.94 6.03
C ILE A 36 -0.03 -19.73 6.22
N LEU A 37 -0.50 -19.62 7.45
CA LEU A 37 -1.88 -19.30 7.79
C LEU A 37 -1.94 -17.97 8.54
N LEU A 38 -2.45 -16.93 7.87
CA LEU A 38 -2.68 -15.61 8.46
C LEU A 38 -4.05 -15.58 9.15
N MET A 39 -4.06 -15.48 10.47
CA MET A 39 -5.28 -15.32 11.25
C MET A 39 -5.38 -13.91 11.81
N GLY A 40 -6.48 -13.23 11.56
CA GLY A 40 -6.66 -11.88 12.08
C GLY A 40 -7.98 -11.24 11.69
N PRO A 41 -8.33 -10.09 12.30
CA PRO A 41 -9.59 -9.41 12.08
C PRO A 41 -9.82 -9.05 10.60
N PRO A 42 -11.08 -8.90 10.15
CA PRO A 42 -11.38 -8.46 8.79
C PRO A 42 -10.96 -7.01 8.57
N GLY A 43 -10.58 -6.67 7.33
CA GLY A 43 -10.31 -5.29 6.92
C GLY A 43 -8.96 -4.71 7.37
N ILE A 44 -8.02 -5.52 7.89
CA ILE A 44 -6.67 -5.08 8.32
C ILE A 44 -5.61 -5.17 7.22
N GLY A 45 -5.98 -5.57 5.99
CA GLY A 45 -5.08 -5.57 4.84
C GLY A 45 -4.37 -6.90 4.55
N LYS A 46 -4.84 -8.05 5.07
CA LYS A 46 -4.24 -9.37 4.82
C LYS A 46 -4.03 -9.68 3.32
N THR A 47 -5.02 -9.39 2.50
CA THR A 47 -4.94 -9.58 1.03
C THR A 47 -3.99 -8.57 0.38
N ALA A 48 -4.04 -7.30 0.80
CA ALA A 48 -3.23 -6.23 0.24
C ALA A 48 -1.72 -6.45 0.42
N ILE A 49 -1.28 -7.04 1.55
CA ILE A 49 0.14 -7.32 1.76
C ILE A 49 0.67 -8.42 0.82
N MET A 50 -0.16 -9.32 0.30
CA MET A 50 0.28 -10.36 -0.62
C MET A 50 0.79 -9.78 -1.94
N GLU A 51 0.10 -8.79 -2.51
CA GLU A 51 0.59 -8.09 -3.69
C GLU A 51 1.92 -7.37 -3.44
N GLN A 52 2.06 -6.75 -2.27
CA GLN A 52 3.29 -6.06 -1.90
C GLN A 52 4.45 -7.03 -1.71
N VAL A 53 4.20 -8.20 -1.09
CA VAL A 53 5.19 -9.26 -0.92
C VAL A 53 5.62 -9.82 -2.26
N ALA A 54 4.68 -10.19 -3.12
CA ALA A 54 4.96 -10.74 -4.44
C ALA A 54 5.83 -9.78 -5.28
N ARG A 55 5.49 -8.49 -5.31
CA ARG A 55 6.30 -7.47 -5.99
C ARG A 55 7.70 -7.33 -5.41
N ARG A 56 7.82 -7.29 -4.07
CA ARG A 56 9.12 -7.12 -3.41
C ARG A 56 10.05 -8.31 -3.62
N CYS A 57 9.49 -9.52 -3.69
CA CYS A 57 10.24 -10.75 -3.94
C CYS A 57 10.44 -11.04 -5.44
N GLY A 58 9.75 -10.31 -6.33
CA GLY A 58 9.81 -10.55 -7.78
C GLY A 58 9.17 -11.86 -8.21
N VAL A 59 8.15 -12.36 -7.48
CA VAL A 59 7.48 -13.63 -7.71
C VAL A 59 6.04 -13.44 -8.19
N GLY A 60 5.46 -14.47 -8.82
CA GLY A 60 4.07 -14.48 -9.24
C GLY A 60 3.09 -14.47 -8.06
N LEU A 61 1.87 -14.01 -8.29
CA LEU A 61 0.78 -14.08 -7.31
C LEU A 61 -0.47 -14.61 -7.98
N VAL A 62 -1.06 -15.65 -7.38
CA VAL A 62 -2.41 -16.14 -7.66
C VAL A 62 -3.23 -16.01 -6.39
N ALA A 63 -4.30 -15.24 -6.41
CA ALA A 63 -5.17 -15.01 -5.27
C ALA A 63 -6.57 -15.59 -5.53
N TYR A 64 -7.03 -16.42 -4.61
CA TYR A 64 -8.33 -17.06 -4.64
C TYR A 64 -9.10 -16.83 -3.36
N THR A 65 -10.36 -16.41 -3.48
CA THR A 65 -11.34 -16.41 -2.35
C THR A 65 -12.13 -17.73 -2.39
N ILE A 66 -11.89 -18.59 -1.42
CA ILE A 66 -12.40 -19.98 -1.44
C ILE A 66 -13.91 -20.08 -1.24
N THR A 67 -14.54 -19.11 -0.61
CA THR A 67 -16.00 -19.11 -0.32
C THR A 67 -16.89 -19.20 -1.56
N HIS A 68 -16.38 -18.77 -2.72
CA HIS A 68 -17.13 -18.84 -3.98
C HIS A 68 -17.00 -20.17 -4.72
N HIS A 69 -16.15 -21.10 -4.21
CA HIS A 69 -15.89 -22.37 -4.86
C HIS A 69 -16.76 -23.49 -4.31
N THR A 70 -17.31 -24.29 -5.24
CA THR A 70 -17.91 -25.59 -4.93
C THR A 70 -16.81 -26.65 -4.84
N ARG A 71 -17.13 -27.81 -4.26
CA ARG A 71 -16.20 -28.94 -4.26
C ARG A 71 -15.74 -29.32 -5.67
N GLN A 72 -16.62 -29.24 -6.65
CA GLN A 72 -16.32 -29.59 -8.05
C GLN A 72 -15.38 -28.60 -8.72
N SER A 73 -15.55 -27.29 -8.52
CA SER A 73 -14.65 -26.30 -9.07
C SER A 73 -13.27 -26.32 -8.40
N ALA A 74 -13.21 -26.59 -7.09
CA ALA A 74 -11.96 -26.62 -6.35
C ALA A 74 -11.13 -27.90 -6.64
N ILE A 75 -11.77 -29.08 -6.78
CA ILE A 75 -11.06 -30.36 -6.96
C ILE A 75 -10.94 -30.75 -8.44
N GLY A 76 -11.87 -30.31 -9.28
CA GLY A 76 -12.10 -30.77 -10.64
C GLY A 76 -13.29 -31.71 -10.78
N LEU A 77 -13.68 -32.00 -12.00
CA LEU A 77 -14.77 -32.89 -12.32
C LEU A 77 -14.25 -34.33 -12.51
N PRO A 78 -14.92 -35.34 -11.94
CA PRO A 78 -14.55 -36.72 -12.20
C PRO A 78 -14.86 -37.09 -13.65
N HIS A 79 -13.93 -37.77 -14.32
CA HIS A 79 -14.13 -38.38 -15.63
C HIS A 79 -13.62 -39.83 -15.59
N ILE A 80 -14.15 -40.67 -16.44
CA ILE A 80 -13.78 -42.09 -16.53
C ILE A 80 -12.72 -42.20 -17.67
N GLU A 81 -11.59 -42.77 -17.33
CA GLU A 81 -10.53 -43.09 -18.27
C GLU A 81 -10.21 -44.61 -18.22
N GLU A 82 -9.95 -45.18 -19.39
CA GLU A 82 -9.54 -46.60 -19.45
C GLU A 82 -7.98 -46.70 -19.36
N LYS A 83 -7.52 -47.42 -18.36
CA LYS A 83 -6.05 -47.67 -18.16
C LYS A 83 -5.78 -49.13 -18.10
N THR A 84 -4.62 -49.51 -18.65
CA THR A 84 -4.14 -50.89 -18.65
C THR A 84 -3.20 -51.14 -17.47
N TYR A 85 -3.60 -52.03 -16.56
CA TYR A 85 -2.80 -52.47 -15.44
C TYR A 85 -2.59 -53.99 -15.54
N GLY A 86 -1.33 -54.41 -15.57
CA GLY A 86 -1.01 -55.86 -15.64
C GLY A 86 -1.57 -56.56 -16.87
N GLY A 87 -1.80 -55.85 -17.99
CA GLY A 87 -2.38 -56.38 -19.21
C GLY A 87 -3.92 -56.44 -19.24
N GLN A 88 -4.59 -55.92 -18.22
CA GLN A 88 -6.06 -55.83 -18.15
C GLN A 88 -6.49 -54.35 -18.26
N VAL A 89 -7.47 -54.06 -19.09
CA VAL A 89 -8.09 -52.74 -19.21
C VAL A 89 -9.06 -52.54 -18.04
N MET A 90 -8.84 -51.47 -17.27
CA MET A 90 -9.69 -51.10 -16.15
C MET A 90 -10.18 -49.67 -16.31
N SER A 91 -11.43 -49.45 -16.01
CA SER A 91 -11.96 -48.08 -15.92
C SER A 91 -11.56 -47.42 -14.61
N VAL A 92 -10.89 -46.30 -14.70
CA VAL A 92 -10.38 -45.50 -13.54
C VAL A 92 -11.07 -44.16 -13.52
N THR A 93 -11.48 -43.73 -12.34
CA THR A 93 -11.98 -42.35 -12.18
C THR A 93 -10.81 -41.42 -11.99
N GLU A 94 -10.63 -40.47 -12.90
CA GLU A 94 -9.69 -39.35 -12.78
C GLU A 94 -10.44 -38.02 -12.61
N TYR A 95 -9.74 -37.01 -12.15
CA TYR A 95 -10.29 -35.68 -11.99
C TYR A 95 -9.63 -34.72 -12.99
N THR A 96 -10.41 -33.84 -13.58
CA THR A 96 -9.86 -32.71 -14.36
C THR A 96 -9.02 -31.83 -13.44
N MET A 97 -8.09 -31.07 -14.01
CA MET A 97 -7.26 -30.17 -13.21
C MET A 97 -8.14 -29.15 -12.48
N SER A 98 -7.88 -28.94 -11.20
CA SER A 98 -8.49 -27.91 -10.37
C SER A 98 -8.27 -26.53 -10.98
N GLU A 99 -9.28 -25.68 -10.97
CA GLU A 99 -9.18 -24.28 -11.39
C GLU A 99 -8.09 -23.52 -10.61
N ILE A 100 -7.93 -23.82 -9.33
CA ILE A 100 -6.90 -23.21 -8.45
C ILE A 100 -5.50 -23.55 -8.97
N ILE A 101 -5.26 -24.81 -9.32
CA ILE A 101 -3.95 -25.23 -9.85
C ILE A 101 -3.75 -24.74 -11.30
N ALA A 102 -4.79 -24.80 -12.13
CA ALA A 102 -4.74 -24.28 -13.50
C ALA A 102 -4.34 -22.80 -13.56
N SER A 103 -4.88 -21.97 -12.67
CA SER A 103 -4.53 -20.55 -12.59
C SER A 103 -3.08 -20.28 -12.21
N VAL A 104 -2.46 -21.20 -11.45
CA VAL A 104 -1.02 -21.14 -11.21
C VAL A 104 -0.23 -21.33 -12.51
N TYR A 105 -0.55 -22.36 -13.28
CA TYR A 105 0.10 -22.62 -14.58
C TYR A 105 -0.14 -21.48 -15.58
N GLU A 106 -1.37 -20.98 -15.67
CA GLU A 106 -1.73 -19.83 -16.53
C GLU A 106 -0.93 -18.57 -16.14
N THR A 107 -0.73 -18.36 -14.83
CA THR A 107 0.08 -17.23 -14.36
C THR A 107 1.54 -17.42 -14.70
N MET A 108 2.09 -18.64 -14.58
CA MET A 108 3.46 -18.94 -14.99
C MET A 108 3.66 -18.67 -16.50
N GLU A 109 2.74 -19.13 -17.34
CA GLU A 109 2.80 -18.90 -18.80
C GLU A 109 2.68 -17.42 -19.16
N ARG A 110 1.74 -16.72 -18.54
CA ARG A 110 1.45 -15.31 -18.80
C ARG A 110 2.58 -14.38 -18.34
N THR A 111 3.17 -14.64 -17.15
CA THR A 111 4.14 -13.72 -16.54
C THR A 111 5.58 -14.14 -16.75
N GLY A 112 5.83 -15.41 -17.09
CA GLY A 112 7.16 -16.03 -17.13
C GLY A 112 7.74 -16.34 -15.75
N CYS A 113 7.02 -16.01 -14.65
CA CYS A 113 7.47 -16.27 -13.28
C CYS A 113 7.33 -17.76 -12.95
N GLN A 114 8.44 -18.43 -12.70
CA GLN A 114 8.43 -19.84 -12.28
C GLN A 114 8.16 -20.00 -10.79
N GLU A 115 8.31 -18.94 -10.00
CA GLU A 115 8.14 -18.91 -8.55
C GLU A 115 6.98 -17.96 -8.19
N GLY A 116 6.22 -18.31 -7.13
CA GLY A 116 5.05 -17.53 -6.78
C GLY A 116 4.44 -17.83 -5.42
N ILE A 117 3.40 -17.06 -5.15
CA ILE A 117 2.50 -17.23 -4.00
C ILE A 117 1.13 -17.68 -4.53
N LEU A 118 0.63 -18.79 -4.01
CA LEU A 118 -0.77 -19.16 -4.10
C LEU A 118 -1.46 -18.71 -2.82
N PHE A 119 -2.22 -17.63 -2.91
CA PHE A 119 -2.95 -17.04 -1.79
C PHE A 119 -4.40 -17.51 -1.76
N LEU A 120 -4.81 -18.12 -0.64
CA LEU A 120 -6.14 -18.66 -0.42
C LEU A 120 -6.84 -17.84 0.67
N ASP A 121 -7.71 -16.93 0.28
CA ASP A 121 -8.44 -16.08 1.23
C ASP A 121 -9.69 -16.77 1.77
N GLU A 122 -10.07 -16.44 3.00
CA GLU A 122 -11.24 -16.96 3.71
C GLU A 122 -11.25 -18.49 3.86
N ILE A 123 -10.08 -19.10 4.07
CA ILE A 123 -9.89 -20.56 4.09
C ILE A 123 -10.74 -21.27 5.16
N ASN A 124 -11.15 -20.60 6.21
CA ASN A 124 -11.97 -21.14 7.28
C ASN A 124 -13.47 -20.82 7.16
N CYS A 125 -13.89 -20.18 6.06
CA CYS A 125 -15.29 -19.91 5.72
C CYS A 125 -15.83 -20.89 4.66
N VAL A 126 -15.10 -21.94 4.33
CA VAL A 126 -15.48 -22.92 3.32
C VAL A 126 -16.66 -23.79 3.78
N SER A 127 -17.42 -24.32 2.80
CA SER A 127 -18.53 -25.26 3.07
C SER A 127 -18.05 -26.53 3.77
N GLU A 128 -18.96 -27.19 4.50
CA GLU A 128 -18.65 -28.46 5.22
C GLU A 128 -18.08 -29.53 4.31
N THR A 129 -18.57 -29.60 3.09
CA THR A 129 -18.15 -30.59 2.11
C THR A 129 -16.78 -30.30 1.49
N LEU A 130 -16.37 -29.05 1.48
CA LEU A 130 -15.09 -28.62 0.90
C LEU A 130 -13.96 -28.56 1.94
N ALA A 131 -14.26 -28.25 3.20
CA ALA A 131 -13.27 -28.04 4.24
C ALA A 131 -12.25 -29.19 4.38
N PRO A 132 -12.62 -30.48 4.46
CA PRO A 132 -11.66 -31.56 4.58
C PRO A 132 -10.68 -31.63 3.39
N THR A 133 -11.20 -31.34 2.19
CA THR A 133 -10.38 -31.36 0.96
C THR A 133 -9.40 -30.19 0.92
N MET A 134 -9.82 -28.99 1.37
CA MET A 134 -8.93 -27.84 1.46
C MET A 134 -7.84 -28.05 2.50
N LEU A 135 -8.17 -28.65 3.64
CA LEU A 135 -7.16 -29.01 4.64
C LEU A 135 -6.15 -30.01 4.10
N GLN A 136 -6.62 -31.03 3.37
CA GLN A 136 -5.74 -31.97 2.69
C GLN A 136 -4.87 -31.28 1.62
N PHE A 137 -5.42 -30.33 0.89
CA PHE A 137 -4.67 -29.53 -0.08
C PHE A 137 -3.58 -28.70 0.57
N LEU A 138 -3.86 -28.03 1.69
CA LEU A 138 -2.83 -27.32 2.43
C LEU A 138 -1.67 -28.22 2.86
N GLN A 139 -1.95 -29.48 3.22
CA GLN A 139 -0.96 -30.43 3.67
C GLN A 139 -0.11 -31.00 2.52
N ASN A 140 -0.78 -31.44 1.45
CA ASN A 140 -0.17 -32.23 0.39
C ASN A 140 0.18 -31.39 -0.86
N LYS A 141 -0.35 -30.16 -0.95
CA LYS A 141 -0.26 -29.30 -2.12
C LYS A 141 -0.78 -29.96 -3.40
N THR A 142 -1.77 -30.87 -3.26
CA THR A 142 -2.37 -31.62 -4.37
C THR A 142 -3.88 -31.64 -4.30
N PHE A 143 -4.52 -31.57 -5.46
CA PHE A 143 -5.91 -31.97 -5.66
C PHE A 143 -5.93 -33.17 -6.61
N GLY A 144 -6.36 -34.33 -6.13
CA GLY A 144 -6.31 -35.58 -6.88
C GLY A 144 -4.87 -35.90 -7.31
N THR A 145 -4.65 -36.07 -8.60
CA THR A 145 -3.35 -36.33 -9.22
C THR A 145 -2.54 -35.05 -9.53
N HIS A 146 -3.19 -33.89 -9.47
CA HIS A 146 -2.59 -32.60 -9.84
C HIS A 146 -1.91 -31.94 -8.65
N ARG A 147 -0.68 -31.50 -8.84
CA ARG A 147 0.16 -30.85 -7.81
C ARG A 147 0.39 -29.39 -8.14
N VAL A 148 0.46 -28.56 -7.11
CA VAL A 148 0.99 -27.19 -7.22
C VAL A 148 2.45 -27.26 -7.67
N PRO A 149 2.87 -26.48 -8.70
CA PRO A 149 4.25 -26.49 -9.18
C PRO A 149 5.27 -26.18 -8.08
N GLU A 150 6.45 -26.77 -8.18
CA GLU A 150 7.58 -26.41 -7.31
C GLU A 150 7.91 -24.92 -7.47
N GLY A 151 8.31 -24.28 -6.37
CA GLY A 151 8.53 -22.82 -6.34
C GLY A 151 7.28 -22.00 -6.00
N TRP A 152 6.11 -22.64 -5.86
CA TRP A 152 4.91 -21.96 -5.41
C TRP A 152 4.60 -22.24 -3.95
N VAL A 153 4.57 -21.16 -3.15
CA VAL A 153 4.32 -21.22 -1.71
C VAL A 153 2.85 -20.91 -1.43
N ILE A 154 2.21 -21.76 -0.62
CA ILE A 154 0.82 -21.54 -0.23
C ILE A 154 0.79 -20.62 0.99
N VAL A 155 0.02 -19.53 0.87
CA VAL A 155 -0.36 -18.64 1.97
C VAL A 155 -1.88 -18.63 2.05
N ALA A 156 -2.42 -18.95 3.20
CA ALA A 156 -3.86 -18.92 3.46
C ALA A 156 -4.20 -17.80 4.45
N ALA A 157 -5.39 -17.22 4.34
CA ALA A 157 -5.90 -16.26 5.30
C ALA A 157 -7.27 -16.67 5.83
N GLY A 158 -7.52 -16.35 7.09
CA GLY A 158 -8.79 -16.58 7.75
C GLY A 158 -9.11 -15.49 8.77
N ASN A 159 -10.36 -15.47 9.21
CA ASN A 159 -10.81 -14.59 10.28
C ASN A 159 -11.09 -15.42 11.53
N PRO A 160 -10.79 -14.91 12.75
CA PRO A 160 -11.19 -15.57 13.97
C PRO A 160 -12.71 -15.70 14.11
N PRO A 161 -13.21 -16.73 14.85
CA PRO A 161 -14.66 -17.03 14.97
C PRO A 161 -15.50 -15.88 15.54
N GLU A 162 -14.91 -15.03 16.35
CA GLU A 162 -15.60 -13.87 16.93
C GLU A 162 -16.09 -12.85 15.89
N TYR A 163 -15.49 -12.84 14.70
CA TYR A 163 -15.86 -11.90 13.63
C TYR A 163 -16.85 -12.48 12.61
N ASN A 164 -16.95 -13.82 12.51
CA ASN A 164 -17.84 -14.44 11.53
C ASN A 164 -18.38 -15.77 12.07
N LYS A 165 -19.72 -15.90 12.18
CA LYS A 165 -20.41 -17.12 12.66
C LYS A 165 -20.21 -18.32 11.73
N SER A 166 -19.91 -18.11 10.46
CA SER A 166 -19.70 -19.18 9.48
C SER A 166 -18.29 -19.76 9.52
N VAL A 167 -17.42 -19.18 10.35
CA VAL A 167 -16.03 -19.61 10.50
C VAL A 167 -15.95 -20.90 11.29
N ARG A 168 -15.08 -21.78 10.83
CA ARG A 168 -14.70 -23.01 11.54
C ARG A 168 -13.37 -22.85 12.22
N GLU A 169 -13.26 -23.40 13.41
CA GLU A 169 -11.97 -23.54 14.08
C GLU A 169 -11.19 -24.69 13.44
N PHE A 170 -9.91 -24.49 13.28
CA PHE A 170 -8.99 -25.54 12.85
C PHE A 170 -8.66 -26.45 14.04
N ASP A 171 -8.63 -27.75 13.80
CA ASP A 171 -8.17 -28.71 14.77
C ASP A 171 -6.65 -28.65 14.97
N VAL A 172 -6.18 -29.26 16.06
CA VAL A 172 -4.75 -29.31 16.40
C VAL A 172 -3.93 -29.98 15.29
N VAL A 173 -4.49 -30.97 14.61
CA VAL A 173 -3.81 -31.71 13.54
C VAL A 173 -3.54 -30.80 12.33
N THR A 174 -4.48 -29.92 12.02
CA THR A 174 -4.33 -28.94 10.95
C THR A 174 -3.33 -27.86 11.35
N LEU A 175 -3.46 -27.32 12.56
CA LEU A 175 -2.58 -26.25 13.07
C LEU A 175 -1.11 -26.72 13.18
N ASP A 176 -0.84 -27.98 13.51
CA ASP A 176 0.50 -28.55 13.54
C ASP A 176 1.17 -28.60 12.15
N ARG A 177 0.39 -28.57 11.08
CA ARG A 177 0.89 -28.69 9.69
C ARG A 177 1.01 -27.36 8.95
N VAL A 178 0.53 -26.29 9.55
CA VAL A 178 0.63 -24.93 9.01
C VAL A 178 1.54 -24.08 9.90
N ARG A 179 2.00 -22.97 9.37
CA ARG A 179 2.70 -21.93 10.13
C ARG A 179 1.72 -20.80 10.38
N GLN A 180 1.09 -20.80 11.56
CA GLN A 180 0.12 -19.78 11.92
C GLN A 180 0.79 -18.47 12.32
N ILE A 181 0.31 -17.37 11.76
CA ILE A 181 0.66 -16.00 12.09
C ILE A 181 -0.60 -15.27 12.51
N ASN A 182 -0.68 -14.88 13.79
CA ASN A 182 -1.79 -14.08 14.29
C ASN A 182 -1.49 -12.60 14.07
N VAL A 183 -2.38 -11.91 13.34
CA VAL A 183 -2.26 -10.51 12.98
C VAL A 183 -3.30 -9.70 13.73
N GLU A 184 -2.89 -8.58 14.30
CA GLU A 184 -3.72 -7.65 15.05
C GLU A 184 -3.81 -6.30 14.33
N ALA A 185 -4.90 -5.59 14.58
CA ALA A 185 -5.06 -4.23 14.07
C ALA A 185 -4.13 -3.28 14.86
N ASP A 186 -3.31 -2.53 14.15
CA ASP A 186 -2.35 -1.57 14.72
C ASP A 186 -2.60 -0.20 14.07
N LEU A 187 -3.00 0.78 14.88
CA LEU A 187 -3.30 2.13 14.41
C LEU A 187 -2.06 2.86 13.92
N ASP A 188 -0.91 2.74 14.58
CA ASP A 188 0.29 3.48 14.20
C ASP A 188 0.78 3.03 12.82
N ILE A 189 0.80 1.73 12.59
CA ILE A 189 1.11 1.16 11.27
C ILE A 189 0.09 1.57 10.22
N TRP A 190 -1.19 1.61 10.58
CA TRP A 190 -2.23 2.06 9.65
C TRP A 190 -2.12 3.56 9.35
N LEU A 191 -1.78 4.41 10.33
CA LEU A 191 -1.55 5.83 10.11
C LEU A 191 -0.35 6.09 9.18
N ASP A 192 0.72 5.30 9.30
CA ASP A 192 1.86 5.37 8.39
C ASP A 192 1.43 5.02 6.95
N TYR A 193 0.67 3.93 6.79
CA TYR A 193 0.04 3.57 5.50
C TYR A 193 -0.89 4.67 4.98
N ALA A 194 -1.74 5.23 5.85
CA ALA A 194 -2.70 6.28 5.49
C ALA A 194 -1.99 7.55 4.96
N ARG A 195 -0.87 7.93 5.56
CA ARG A 195 -0.03 9.05 5.10
C ARG A 195 0.66 8.72 3.77
N GLU A 196 1.22 7.52 3.63
CA GLU A 196 1.83 7.05 2.38
C GLU A 196 0.82 7.06 1.22
N LYS A 197 -0.39 6.59 1.46
CA LYS A 197 -1.50 6.58 0.50
C LYS A 197 -2.22 7.93 0.38
N GLN A 198 -1.79 8.92 1.15
CA GLN A 198 -2.42 10.23 1.19
C GLN A 198 -3.93 10.13 1.46
N LEU A 199 -4.35 9.34 2.43
CA LEU A 199 -5.74 9.32 2.86
C LEU A 199 -6.15 10.72 3.36
N HIS A 200 -7.44 10.95 3.49
CA HIS A 200 -7.98 12.27 3.85
C HIS A 200 -7.47 12.73 5.23
N GLY A 201 -6.93 13.95 5.32
CA GLY A 201 -6.31 14.49 6.53
C GLY A 201 -7.22 14.49 7.75
N ALA A 202 -8.53 14.74 7.57
CA ALA A 202 -9.50 14.68 8.67
C ALA A 202 -9.57 13.27 9.31
N VAL A 203 -9.45 12.20 8.52
CA VAL A 203 -9.45 10.81 9.03
C VAL A 203 -8.18 10.55 9.84
N ILE A 204 -7.03 10.94 9.29
CA ILE A 204 -5.73 10.79 9.96
C ILE A 204 -5.72 11.58 11.27
N SER A 205 -6.19 12.83 11.23
CA SER A 205 -6.23 13.72 12.39
C SER A 205 -7.19 13.21 13.46
N TYR A 206 -8.39 12.80 13.10
CA TYR A 206 -9.37 12.23 14.02
C TYR A 206 -8.81 11.01 14.74
N LEU A 207 -8.24 10.07 14.01
CA LEU A 207 -7.69 8.84 14.59
C LEU A 207 -6.40 9.07 15.39
N SER A 208 -5.66 10.14 15.11
CA SER A 208 -4.51 10.54 15.94
C SER A 208 -4.94 10.98 17.34
N VAL A 209 -6.14 11.55 17.46
CA VAL A 209 -6.73 12.01 18.73
C VAL A 209 -7.61 10.94 19.38
N LYS A 210 -8.49 10.30 18.60
CA LYS A 210 -9.48 9.31 19.05
C LYS A 210 -9.03 7.89 18.68
N ARG A 211 -7.88 7.48 19.21
CA ARG A 211 -7.19 6.23 18.83
C ARG A 211 -8.07 4.98 19.01
N GLU A 212 -8.90 4.96 20.04
CA GLU A 212 -9.80 3.87 20.38
C GLU A 212 -10.93 3.66 19.36
N ARG A 213 -11.16 4.65 18.48
CA ARG A 213 -12.18 4.59 17.42
C ARG A 213 -11.67 3.94 16.12
N PHE A 214 -10.41 3.56 16.05
CA PHE A 214 -9.80 2.98 14.84
C PHE A 214 -10.39 1.63 14.46
N TYR A 215 -10.45 0.72 15.41
CA TYR A 215 -10.91 -0.64 15.17
C TYR A 215 -11.77 -1.12 16.35
N MET A 216 -13.00 -1.46 16.07
CA MET A 216 -13.90 -2.08 17.06
C MET A 216 -14.91 -2.98 16.38
N VAL A 217 -15.26 -4.06 17.04
CA VAL A 217 -16.38 -4.93 16.67
C VAL A 217 -17.15 -5.24 17.95
N LYS A 218 -18.40 -4.77 18.03
CA LYS A 218 -19.29 -5.02 19.17
C LYS A 218 -20.51 -5.75 18.65
N ARG A 219 -20.78 -6.88 19.23
CA ARG A 219 -21.97 -7.70 18.92
C ARG A 219 -22.87 -7.72 20.13
N THR A 220 -24.10 -7.30 19.97
CA THR A 220 -25.21 -7.56 20.89
C THR A 220 -26.14 -8.59 20.28
N GLU A 221 -27.14 -9.08 21.04
CA GLU A 221 -28.08 -10.08 20.52
C GLU A 221 -28.80 -9.61 19.24
N ASP A 222 -29.15 -8.32 19.18
CA ASP A 222 -29.95 -7.73 18.11
C ASP A 222 -29.17 -6.86 17.12
N ASN A 223 -27.89 -6.51 17.41
CA ASN A 223 -27.15 -5.55 16.58
C ASN A 223 -25.68 -5.91 16.44
N LEU A 224 -25.14 -5.69 15.23
CA LEU A 224 -23.72 -5.76 14.93
C LEU A 224 -23.22 -4.35 14.63
N SER A 225 -22.36 -3.83 15.49
CA SER A 225 -21.75 -2.52 15.34
C SER A 225 -20.25 -2.67 15.20
N PHE A 226 -19.68 -2.10 14.15
CA PHE A 226 -18.25 -2.24 13.88
C PHE A 226 -17.64 -1.03 13.16
N VAL A 227 -16.36 -0.85 13.37
CA VAL A 227 -15.48 0.07 12.64
C VAL A 227 -14.22 -0.70 12.28
N THR A 228 -13.76 -0.59 11.04
CA THR A 228 -12.58 -1.30 10.54
C THR A 228 -11.65 -0.35 9.81
N ALA A 229 -10.39 -0.75 9.65
CA ALA A 229 -9.40 -0.01 8.88
C ALA A 229 -9.85 0.22 7.42
N ARG A 230 -10.52 -0.76 6.80
CA ARG A 230 -11.13 -0.64 5.45
C ARG A 230 -12.23 0.43 5.43
N GLY A 231 -13.11 0.43 6.44
CA GLY A 231 -14.17 1.44 6.53
C GLY A 231 -13.63 2.87 6.56
N TRP A 232 -12.52 3.11 7.28
CA TRP A 232 -11.83 4.40 7.29
C TRP A 232 -11.19 4.75 5.93
N GLU A 233 -10.59 3.78 5.25
CA GLU A 233 -9.99 3.97 3.94
C GLU A 233 -11.04 4.32 2.88
N ASP A 234 -12.12 3.56 2.82
CA ASP A 234 -13.23 3.77 1.87
C ASP A 234 -13.91 5.13 2.14
N LEU A 235 -14.15 5.47 3.41
CA LEU A 235 -14.65 6.77 3.81
C LEU A 235 -13.73 7.90 3.34
N SER A 236 -12.42 7.76 3.54
CA SER A 236 -11.44 8.74 3.09
C SER A 236 -11.52 9.04 1.59
N GLN A 237 -11.70 8.00 0.77
CA GLN A 237 -11.83 8.17 -0.68
C GLN A 237 -13.11 8.90 -1.07
N ILE A 238 -14.21 8.57 -0.43
CA ILE A 238 -15.50 9.24 -0.66
C ILE A 238 -15.46 10.69 -0.22
N LEU A 239 -14.84 11.02 0.91
CA LEU A 239 -14.68 12.41 1.37
C LEU A 239 -13.99 13.27 0.31
N LYS A 240 -12.88 12.80 -0.26
CA LYS A 240 -12.18 13.50 -1.36
C LYS A 240 -13.06 13.69 -2.60
N GLY A 241 -13.86 12.68 -2.94
CA GLY A 241 -14.81 12.77 -4.05
C GLY A 241 -15.91 13.81 -3.80
N TYR A 242 -16.47 13.85 -2.58
CA TYR A 242 -17.51 14.79 -2.18
C TYR A 242 -16.97 16.23 -2.13
N GLU A 243 -15.75 16.43 -1.64
CA GLU A 243 -15.09 17.74 -1.68
C GLU A 243 -14.88 18.25 -3.10
N ALA A 244 -14.39 17.39 -4.00
CA ALA A 244 -14.19 17.73 -5.41
C ALA A 244 -15.51 18.09 -6.12
N LEU A 245 -16.63 17.49 -5.69
CA LEU A 245 -17.98 17.78 -6.21
C LEU A 245 -18.71 18.86 -5.42
N GLN A 246 -18.13 19.39 -4.34
CA GLN A 246 -18.72 20.35 -3.42
C GLN A 246 -20.05 19.84 -2.79
N VAL A 247 -20.15 18.53 -2.55
CA VAL A 247 -21.31 17.90 -1.92
C VAL A 247 -21.07 17.82 -0.41
N PRO A 248 -22.07 18.20 0.42
CA PRO A 248 -21.89 18.20 1.87
C PRO A 248 -21.78 16.77 2.43
N VAL A 249 -20.83 16.58 3.34
CA VAL A 249 -20.67 15.32 4.08
C VAL A 249 -21.62 15.31 5.27
N THR A 250 -22.49 14.30 5.33
CA THR A 250 -23.49 14.12 6.38
C THR A 250 -23.16 12.93 7.28
N GLU A 251 -23.72 12.91 8.49
CA GLU A 251 -23.66 11.74 9.38
C GLU A 251 -24.19 10.48 8.69
N ALA A 252 -25.26 10.60 7.91
CA ALA A 252 -25.85 9.50 7.15
C ALA A 252 -24.89 8.92 6.10
N LEU A 253 -24.01 9.72 5.49
CA LEU A 253 -22.96 9.23 4.63
C LEU A 253 -21.90 8.47 5.44
N VAL A 254 -21.42 9.06 6.52
CA VAL A 254 -20.36 8.47 7.35
C VAL A 254 -20.79 7.13 7.93
N SER A 255 -22.05 6.99 8.37
CA SER A 255 -22.59 5.73 8.94
C SER A 255 -22.65 4.58 7.93
N GLN A 256 -22.62 4.86 6.63
CA GLN A 256 -22.54 3.81 5.59
C GLN A 256 -21.17 3.08 5.55
N PHE A 257 -20.13 3.71 6.10
CA PHE A 257 -18.77 3.17 6.16
C PHE A 257 -18.38 2.78 7.58
N LEU A 258 -18.82 3.56 8.57
CA LEU A 258 -18.55 3.34 9.99
C LEU A 258 -19.84 2.86 10.66
N HIS A 259 -20.00 1.55 10.75
CA HIS A 259 -21.22 0.92 11.29
C HIS A 259 -21.27 0.96 12.84
N HIS A 260 -20.87 2.10 13.42
CA HIS A 260 -20.97 2.43 14.84
C HIS A 260 -21.49 3.86 14.96
N GLU A 261 -22.75 4.01 15.37
CA GLU A 261 -23.50 5.27 15.35
C GLU A 261 -22.77 6.42 16.07
N GLU A 262 -22.25 6.14 17.28
CA GLU A 262 -21.52 7.14 18.05
C GLU A 262 -20.27 7.63 17.32
N THR A 263 -19.47 6.71 16.72
CA THR A 263 -18.27 7.07 15.95
C THR A 263 -18.63 7.84 14.69
N ALA A 264 -19.68 7.44 13.99
CA ALA A 264 -20.13 8.12 12.77
C ALA A 264 -20.57 9.56 13.06
N ARG A 265 -21.35 9.77 14.15
CA ARG A 265 -21.78 11.09 14.60
C ARG A 265 -20.60 11.96 15.03
N ASP A 266 -19.72 11.41 15.85
CA ASP A 266 -18.53 12.12 16.38
C ASP A 266 -17.59 12.52 15.23
N PHE A 267 -17.29 11.59 14.31
CA PHE A 267 -16.48 11.90 13.13
C PHE A 267 -17.14 12.94 12.20
N ALA A 268 -18.44 12.85 11.95
CA ALA A 268 -19.13 13.85 11.10
C ALA A 268 -19.10 15.25 11.71
N ALA A 269 -19.18 15.37 13.04
CA ALA A 269 -19.00 16.64 13.75
C ALA A 269 -17.56 17.14 13.63
N TYR A 270 -16.58 16.24 13.87
CA TYR A 270 -15.16 16.55 13.75
C TYR A 270 -14.77 16.98 12.33
N TYR A 271 -15.28 16.32 11.31
CA TYR A 271 -15.01 16.67 9.91
C TYR A 271 -15.43 18.10 9.57
N ARG A 272 -16.58 18.55 10.06
CA ARG A 272 -17.01 19.94 9.89
C ARG A 272 -16.05 20.94 10.56
N LEU A 273 -15.58 20.62 11.76
CA LEU A 273 -14.58 21.44 12.46
C LEU A 273 -13.24 21.44 11.70
N TYR A 274 -12.82 20.29 11.18
CA TYR A 274 -11.60 20.17 10.39
C TYR A 274 -11.64 21.07 9.13
N GLN A 275 -12.77 21.09 8.43
CA GLN A 275 -12.95 21.98 7.28
C GLN A 275 -12.93 23.47 7.69
N THR A 276 -13.58 23.80 8.80
CA THR A 276 -13.57 25.17 9.35
C THR A 276 -12.15 25.59 9.71
N TYR A 277 -11.40 24.76 10.43
CA TYR A 277 -10.02 25.04 10.78
C TYR A 277 -9.12 25.15 9.52
N GLY A 278 -9.30 24.30 8.51
CA GLY A 278 -8.57 24.39 7.25
C GLY A 278 -8.76 25.76 6.56
N SER A 279 -9.99 26.30 6.60
CA SER A 279 -10.32 27.64 6.09
C SER A 279 -9.76 28.74 6.99
N ASP A 280 -9.99 28.65 8.30
CA ASP A 280 -9.67 29.72 9.25
C ASP A 280 -8.16 29.90 9.43
N TYR A 281 -7.39 28.83 9.43
CA TYR A 281 -5.94 28.91 9.57
C TYR A 281 -5.21 29.29 8.29
N ALA A 282 -5.84 29.16 7.12
CA ALA A 282 -5.22 29.49 5.83
C ALA A 282 -3.83 28.85 5.65
N ILE A 283 -3.74 27.54 5.92
CA ILE A 283 -2.46 26.79 5.90
C ILE A 283 -1.69 26.93 4.58
N PRO A 284 -2.33 26.86 3.39
CA PRO A 284 -1.62 27.07 2.13
C PRO A 284 -0.91 28.42 2.06
N GLU A 285 -1.56 29.50 2.53
CA GLU A 285 -1.01 30.85 2.52
C GLU A 285 0.14 31.00 3.52
N ILE A 286 0.06 30.33 4.67
CA ILE A 286 1.17 30.25 5.64
C ILE A 286 2.37 29.55 5.01
N LEU A 287 2.19 28.38 4.41
CA LEU A 287 3.26 27.60 3.82
C LEU A 287 3.91 28.32 2.63
N ASN A 288 3.12 28.95 1.77
CA ASN A 288 3.62 29.76 0.66
C ASN A 288 4.22 31.09 1.09
N GLY A 289 4.06 31.52 2.34
CA GLY A 289 4.54 32.79 2.85
C GLY A 289 3.83 34.02 2.25
N THR A 290 2.59 33.86 1.78
CA THR A 290 1.79 34.93 1.17
C THR A 290 0.90 35.65 2.17
N LEU A 291 0.77 35.14 3.39
CA LEU A 291 -0.04 35.74 4.43
C LEU A 291 0.67 36.98 5.00
N ALA A 292 -0.07 38.10 5.17
CA ALA A 292 0.44 39.27 5.81
C ALA A 292 0.84 38.99 7.28
N GLU A 293 1.89 39.67 7.78
CA GLU A 293 2.44 39.39 9.12
C GLU A 293 1.40 39.53 10.23
N GLU A 294 0.51 40.54 10.15
CA GLU A 294 -0.57 40.73 11.13
C GLU A 294 -1.53 39.54 11.15
N ALA A 295 -1.97 39.09 9.96
CA ALA A 295 -2.83 37.92 9.83
C ALA A 295 -2.11 36.63 10.26
N TYR A 296 -0.81 36.50 10.02
CA TYR A 296 0.00 35.39 10.51
C TYR A 296 0.02 35.34 12.04
N GLN A 297 0.27 36.49 12.72
CA GLN A 297 0.29 36.58 14.17
C GLN A 297 -1.10 36.28 14.80
N GLU A 298 -2.17 36.67 14.12
CA GLU A 298 -3.55 36.30 14.54
C GLU A 298 -3.74 34.78 14.52
N ARG A 299 -3.26 34.07 13.47
CA ARG A 299 -3.34 32.59 13.36
C ARG A 299 -2.49 31.91 14.42
N VAL A 300 -1.29 32.45 14.71
CA VAL A 300 -0.43 31.94 15.80
C VAL A 300 -1.13 32.11 17.16
N ALA A 301 -1.72 33.26 17.42
CA ALA A 301 -2.45 33.51 18.66
C ALA A 301 -3.67 32.59 18.83
N MET A 302 -4.42 32.37 17.73
CA MET A 302 -5.56 31.46 17.69
C MET A 302 -5.12 30.02 18.01
N ALA A 303 -4.07 29.52 17.37
CA ALA A 303 -3.54 28.18 17.59
C ALA A 303 -3.04 27.97 19.04
N ARG A 304 -2.37 28.97 19.63
CA ARG A 304 -1.93 28.93 21.04
C ARG A 304 -3.08 28.82 22.01
N GLY A 305 -4.21 29.48 21.73
CA GLY A 305 -5.41 29.49 22.57
C GLY A 305 -6.29 28.23 22.38
N GLY A 306 -6.01 27.43 21.37
CA GLY A 306 -6.80 26.26 21.02
C GLY A 306 -6.72 25.12 22.03
N SER A 307 -7.75 24.27 22.05
CA SER A 307 -7.75 23.03 22.80
C SER A 307 -6.67 22.07 22.29
N PHE A 308 -6.36 21.04 23.08
CA PHE A 308 -5.38 20.02 22.66
C PHE A 308 -5.76 19.40 21.29
N ASP A 309 -7.03 19.06 21.09
CA ASP A 309 -7.54 18.45 19.85
C ASP A 309 -7.37 19.41 18.67
N GLU A 310 -7.61 20.70 18.86
CA GLU A 310 -7.42 21.75 17.85
C GLU A 310 -5.94 21.90 17.49
N ARG A 311 -5.05 21.96 18.46
CA ARG A 311 -3.59 22.06 18.26
C ARG A 311 -3.06 20.88 17.45
N ILE A 312 -3.48 19.64 17.76
CA ILE A 312 -3.15 18.45 16.97
C ILE A 312 -3.73 18.52 15.56
N THR A 313 -4.96 19.06 15.43
CA THR A 313 -5.60 19.24 14.12
C THR A 313 -4.80 20.22 13.25
N VAL A 314 -4.34 21.34 13.81
CA VAL A 314 -3.51 22.34 13.10
C VAL A 314 -2.20 21.70 12.58
N VAL A 315 -1.52 20.91 13.41
CA VAL A 315 -0.31 20.20 12.96
C VAL A 315 -0.62 19.20 11.84
N ASN A 316 -1.74 18.48 11.94
CA ASN A 316 -2.14 17.54 10.88
C ASN A 316 -2.54 18.26 9.59
N LEU A 317 -3.14 19.45 9.64
CA LEU A 317 -3.39 20.28 8.46
C LEU A 317 -2.08 20.68 7.75
N VAL A 318 -1.05 21.07 8.52
CA VAL A 318 0.29 21.35 7.97
C VAL A 318 0.89 20.09 7.35
N LEU A 319 0.81 18.95 8.03
CA LEU A 319 1.30 17.65 7.53
C LEU A 319 0.58 17.20 6.25
N ASP A 320 -0.73 17.42 6.16
CA ASP A 320 -1.54 17.06 4.98
C ASP A 320 -1.13 17.89 3.77
N ALA A 321 -0.99 19.20 3.94
CA ALA A 321 -0.54 20.11 2.89
C ALA A 321 0.88 19.76 2.40
N LEU A 322 1.85 19.60 3.31
CA LEU A 322 3.21 19.18 2.96
C LEU A 322 3.25 17.77 2.35
N GLY A 323 2.42 16.87 2.82
CA GLY A 323 2.30 15.50 2.29
C GLY A 323 1.86 15.49 0.83
N ALA A 324 0.94 16.36 0.43
CA ALA A 324 0.52 16.53 -0.96
C ALA A 324 1.68 16.98 -1.86
N GLU A 325 2.49 17.92 -1.39
CA GLU A 325 3.67 18.43 -2.10
C GLU A 325 4.76 17.35 -2.23
N PHE A 326 5.07 16.60 -1.17
CA PHE A 326 6.02 15.49 -1.25
C PHE A 326 5.60 14.41 -2.23
N ALA A 327 4.32 14.11 -2.31
CA ALA A 327 3.84 13.14 -3.29
C ALA A 327 3.84 13.71 -4.71
N ALA A 328 3.58 15.00 -4.89
CA ALA A 328 3.75 15.66 -6.18
C ALA A 328 5.21 15.58 -6.64
N TYR A 329 6.16 15.87 -5.73
CA TYR A 329 7.59 15.72 -6.00
C TYR A 329 7.97 14.28 -6.36
N ALA A 330 7.54 13.30 -5.59
CA ALA A 330 7.87 11.90 -5.84
C ALA A 330 7.37 11.42 -7.21
N ARG A 331 6.17 11.86 -7.64
CA ARG A 331 5.64 11.58 -8.97
C ARG A 331 6.48 12.26 -10.07
N GLU A 332 6.78 13.56 -9.93
CA GLU A 332 7.56 14.33 -10.91
C GLU A 332 8.98 13.79 -11.01
N ASP A 333 9.67 13.58 -9.87
CA ASP A 333 11.05 13.08 -9.80
C ASP A 333 11.17 11.71 -10.51
N THR A 334 10.30 10.76 -10.17
CA THR A 334 10.34 9.42 -10.79
C THR A 334 9.99 9.47 -12.29
N ALA A 335 9.12 10.36 -12.71
CA ALA A 335 8.73 10.52 -14.11
C ALA A 335 9.88 11.17 -14.94
N VAL A 336 10.52 12.22 -14.41
CA VAL A 336 11.66 12.88 -15.06
C VAL A 336 12.85 11.94 -15.18
N VAL A 337 13.17 11.17 -14.13
CA VAL A 337 14.22 10.13 -14.17
C VAL A 337 13.90 9.10 -15.24
N ARG A 338 12.66 8.62 -15.30
CA ARG A 338 12.24 7.63 -16.30
C ARG A 338 12.29 8.18 -17.73
N LEU A 339 11.88 9.42 -17.92
CA LEU A 339 11.98 10.12 -19.21
C LEU A 339 13.45 10.22 -19.66
N HIS A 340 14.36 10.59 -18.75
CA HIS A 340 15.80 10.62 -19.00
C HIS A 340 16.34 9.26 -19.45
N GLU A 341 15.97 8.17 -18.77
CA GLU A 341 16.38 6.81 -19.15
C GLU A 341 15.92 6.45 -20.57
N LEU A 342 14.66 6.78 -20.92
CA LEU A 342 14.13 6.47 -22.27
C LEU A 342 14.80 7.33 -23.34
N LEU A 343 15.02 8.62 -23.10
CA LEU A 343 15.78 9.49 -24.02
C LEU A 343 17.22 8.99 -24.20
N GLY A 344 17.84 8.49 -23.13
CA GLY A 344 19.18 7.88 -23.20
C GLY A 344 19.20 6.61 -24.06
N ARG A 345 18.16 5.76 -23.93
CA ARG A 345 18.00 4.55 -24.79
C ARG A 345 17.73 4.93 -26.25
N TYR A 346 16.89 5.92 -26.49
CA TYR A 346 16.63 6.43 -27.84
C TYR A 346 17.92 6.95 -28.51
N LYS A 347 18.69 7.78 -27.81
CA LYS A 347 19.97 8.34 -28.31
C LYS A 347 20.97 7.25 -28.73
N ASN A 348 21.00 6.12 -28.00
CA ASN A 348 21.92 5.00 -28.24
C ASN A 348 21.36 3.94 -29.19
N GLY A 349 20.13 4.09 -29.64
CA GLY A 349 19.45 3.18 -30.57
C GLY A 349 19.49 3.68 -32.01
N ASN A 350 19.16 2.78 -32.98
CA ASN A 350 19.12 3.11 -34.40
C ASN A 350 17.66 3.19 -34.94
N GLN A 351 16.70 3.53 -34.07
CA GLN A 351 15.28 3.59 -34.43
C GLN A 351 14.84 5.04 -34.58
N SER A 352 13.84 5.29 -35.41
CA SER A 352 13.17 6.59 -35.43
C SER A 352 12.40 6.83 -34.12
N LEU A 353 12.21 8.10 -33.76
CA LEU A 353 11.49 8.48 -32.53
C LEU A 353 10.06 7.89 -32.50
N THR A 354 9.38 7.86 -33.66
CA THR A 354 8.05 7.28 -33.81
C THR A 354 8.03 5.77 -33.54
N GLU A 355 8.99 5.03 -34.10
CA GLU A 355 9.12 3.58 -33.86
C GLU A 355 9.45 3.29 -32.39
N PHE A 356 10.35 4.06 -31.79
CA PHE A 356 10.72 3.95 -30.40
C PHE A 356 9.51 4.14 -29.46
N ILE A 357 8.72 5.19 -29.65
CA ILE A 357 7.50 5.45 -28.88
C ILE A 357 6.48 4.32 -29.05
N THR A 358 6.28 3.87 -30.30
CA THR A 358 5.33 2.79 -30.62
C THR A 358 5.73 1.47 -29.95
N ALA A 359 7.01 1.13 -29.96
CA ALA A 359 7.53 -0.06 -29.27
C ALA A 359 7.31 -0.01 -27.75
N ASN A 360 7.58 1.15 -27.14
CA ASN A 360 7.37 1.33 -25.70
C ASN A 360 5.87 1.31 -25.32
N ARG A 361 4.96 1.84 -26.16
CA ARG A 361 3.50 1.73 -25.96
C ARG A 361 3.04 0.28 -25.97
N LYS A 362 3.49 -0.52 -26.94
CA LYS A 362 3.17 -1.95 -27.00
C LYS A 362 3.69 -2.69 -25.75
N SER A 363 4.92 -2.36 -25.30
CA SER A 363 5.48 -2.93 -24.08
C SER A 363 4.63 -2.58 -22.83
N LEU A 364 4.15 -1.33 -22.73
CA LEU A 364 3.27 -0.92 -21.64
C LEU A 364 1.94 -1.68 -21.68
N GLU A 365 1.31 -1.84 -22.83
CA GLU A 365 0.07 -2.61 -22.98
C GLU A 365 0.24 -4.07 -22.53
N ILE A 366 1.34 -4.72 -22.94
CA ILE A 366 1.66 -6.10 -22.53
C ILE A 366 1.83 -6.17 -21.00
N LYS A 367 2.58 -5.24 -20.41
CA LYS A 367 2.79 -5.19 -18.96
C LYS A 367 1.49 -4.96 -18.19
N ARG A 368 0.59 -4.11 -18.71
CA ARG A 368 -0.73 -3.88 -18.10
C ARG A 368 -1.63 -5.10 -18.16
N ARG A 369 -1.73 -5.75 -19.34
CA ARG A 369 -2.52 -6.98 -19.49
C ARG A 369 -2.07 -8.08 -18.56
N ASN A 370 -0.76 -8.13 -18.30
CA ASN A 370 -0.15 -9.14 -17.45
C ASN A 370 -0.07 -8.72 -15.94
N ALA A 371 -0.68 -7.59 -15.58
CA ALA A 371 -0.65 -7.04 -14.21
C ALA A 371 0.77 -6.92 -13.62
N LEU A 372 1.79 -6.65 -14.48
CA LEU A 372 3.18 -6.51 -14.08
C LEU A 372 3.54 -5.11 -13.54
N LEU A 373 2.60 -4.18 -13.59
CA LEU A 373 2.78 -2.81 -13.10
C LEU A 373 1.73 -2.49 -12.04
N SER A 374 2.14 -1.76 -11.02
CA SER A 374 1.21 -1.10 -10.10
C SER A 374 0.46 0.02 -10.83
N THR A 375 -0.63 0.49 -10.23
CA THR A 375 -1.39 1.62 -10.77
C THR A 375 -0.52 2.87 -10.92
N ASP A 376 0.36 3.15 -9.95
CA ASP A 376 1.24 4.32 -9.98
C ASP A 376 2.35 4.18 -11.03
N GLU A 377 2.92 2.99 -11.19
CA GLU A 377 3.89 2.71 -12.25
C GLU A 377 3.25 2.82 -13.63
N ALA A 378 2.04 2.31 -13.80
CA ALA A 378 1.31 2.44 -15.07
C ALA A 378 1.03 3.91 -15.42
N ARG A 379 0.57 4.71 -14.45
CA ARG A 379 0.36 6.15 -14.62
C ARG A 379 1.65 6.89 -14.96
N ARG A 380 2.76 6.54 -14.31
CA ARG A 380 4.07 7.12 -14.62
C ARG A 380 4.51 6.80 -16.06
N GLU A 381 4.44 5.53 -16.48
CA GLU A 381 4.80 5.15 -17.85
C GLU A 381 3.88 5.82 -18.89
N GLU A 382 2.58 5.98 -18.61
CA GLU A 382 1.64 6.73 -19.47
C GLU A 382 2.04 8.19 -19.61
N TRP A 383 2.34 8.86 -18.49
CA TRP A 383 2.78 10.24 -18.50
C TRP A 383 4.08 10.40 -19.33
N VAL A 384 5.05 9.52 -19.12
CA VAL A 384 6.32 9.56 -19.85
C VAL A 384 6.11 9.35 -21.36
N LEU A 385 5.26 8.39 -21.75
CA LEU A 385 4.95 8.16 -23.18
C LEU A 385 4.13 9.29 -23.81
N HIS A 386 3.26 9.92 -23.02
CA HIS A 386 2.56 11.14 -23.47
C HIS A 386 3.55 12.27 -23.72
N ARG A 387 4.48 12.50 -22.77
CA ARG A 387 5.51 13.54 -22.88
C ARG A 387 6.45 13.30 -24.07
N LEU A 388 6.87 12.07 -24.31
CA LEU A 388 7.63 11.69 -25.51
C LEU A 388 6.82 11.96 -26.81
N GLY A 389 5.52 11.75 -26.80
CA GLY A 389 4.65 12.09 -27.92
C GLY A 389 4.57 13.60 -28.19
N GLU A 390 4.52 14.43 -27.15
CA GLU A 390 4.60 15.90 -27.27
C GLU A 390 5.95 16.33 -27.87
N MET A 391 7.05 15.73 -27.39
CA MET A 391 8.39 15.98 -27.91
C MET A 391 8.52 15.59 -29.39
N GLU A 392 7.92 14.43 -29.77
CA GLU A 392 7.87 14.00 -31.18
C GLU A 392 7.08 15.01 -32.04
N LEU A 393 5.96 15.49 -31.54
CA LEU A 393 5.15 16.49 -32.25
C LEU A 393 5.94 17.79 -32.44
N ALA A 394 6.68 18.25 -31.43
CA ALA A 394 7.54 19.42 -31.53
C ALA A 394 8.65 19.26 -32.59
N VAL A 395 9.28 18.08 -32.68
CA VAL A 395 10.28 17.74 -33.69
C VAL A 395 9.66 17.80 -35.12
N LYS A 396 8.45 17.24 -35.27
CA LYS A 396 7.72 17.28 -36.55
C LYS A 396 7.33 18.70 -36.96
N GLN A 397 6.86 19.51 -36.00
CA GLN A 397 6.48 20.91 -36.25
C GLN A 397 7.69 21.79 -36.60
N ALA A 398 8.85 21.51 -36.02
CA ALA A 398 10.09 22.19 -36.35
C ALA A 398 10.70 21.76 -37.69
N HIS A 399 10.10 20.76 -38.39
CA HIS A 399 10.57 20.20 -39.67
C HIS A 399 12.05 19.75 -39.65
N ILE A 400 12.57 19.38 -38.49
CA ILE A 400 13.95 18.94 -38.33
C ILE A 400 14.13 17.53 -38.87
N ARG A 401 15.02 17.35 -39.86
CA ARG A 401 15.36 16.05 -40.43
C ARG A 401 16.68 15.48 -39.94
N ASP A 402 17.59 16.36 -39.54
CA ASP A 402 18.90 15.95 -39.01
C ASP A 402 18.74 15.38 -37.60
N GLU A 403 19.28 14.20 -37.39
CA GLU A 403 19.22 13.50 -36.09
C GLU A 403 19.90 14.27 -34.94
N LYS A 404 21.00 14.95 -35.23
CA LYS A 404 21.71 15.76 -34.23
C LYS A 404 20.89 16.97 -33.80
N GLU A 405 20.25 17.64 -34.75
CA GLU A 405 19.34 18.75 -34.45
C GLU A 405 18.11 18.30 -33.67
N GLN A 406 17.54 17.12 -34.00
CA GLN A 406 16.46 16.50 -33.21
C GLN A 406 16.89 16.28 -31.76
N LEU A 407 18.09 15.72 -31.53
CA LEU A 407 18.60 15.48 -30.18
C LEU A 407 18.82 16.79 -29.41
N VAL A 408 19.23 17.87 -30.07
CA VAL A 408 19.37 19.21 -29.45
C VAL A 408 17.99 19.71 -29.00
N LEU A 409 16.96 19.62 -29.86
CA LEU A 409 15.61 20.03 -29.49
C LEU A 409 15.05 19.18 -28.34
N LEU A 410 15.21 17.85 -28.38
CA LEU A 410 14.79 16.95 -27.31
C LEU A 410 15.47 17.27 -25.99
N ARG A 411 16.76 17.61 -26.01
CA ARG A 411 17.50 18.05 -24.83
C ARG A 411 16.96 19.36 -24.26
N THR A 412 16.59 20.29 -25.11
CA THR A 412 16.02 21.58 -24.68
C THR A 412 14.66 21.37 -24.02
N LEU A 413 13.79 20.54 -24.62
CA LEU A 413 12.48 20.21 -24.07
C LEU A 413 12.59 19.46 -22.74
N PHE A 414 13.50 18.49 -22.65
CA PHE A 414 13.79 17.80 -21.39
C PHE A 414 14.32 18.76 -20.31
N GLY A 415 15.12 19.76 -20.70
CA GLY A 415 15.58 20.83 -19.79
C GLY A 415 14.44 21.59 -19.11
N GLN A 416 13.30 21.75 -19.79
CA GLN A 416 12.10 22.38 -19.21
C GLN A 416 11.47 21.48 -18.14
N ASP A 417 11.47 20.16 -18.34
CA ASP A 417 10.96 19.19 -17.34
C ASP A 417 11.87 19.18 -16.10
N VAL A 418 13.18 19.24 -16.29
CA VAL A 418 14.15 19.37 -15.17
C VAL A 418 13.92 20.68 -14.41
N GLN A 419 13.70 21.81 -15.12
CA GLN A 419 13.44 23.09 -14.48
C GLN A 419 12.18 23.09 -13.63
N ARG A 420 11.08 22.49 -14.13
CA ARG A 420 9.84 22.34 -13.34
C ARG A 420 10.07 21.55 -12.05
N ARG A 421 10.84 20.46 -12.14
CA ARG A 421 11.23 19.68 -10.97
C ARG A 421 12.05 20.50 -9.97
N GLU A 422 13.00 21.31 -10.43
CA GLU A 422 13.81 22.19 -9.57
C GLU A 422 12.97 23.30 -8.91
N ASP A 423 12.01 23.86 -9.63
CA ASP A 423 11.09 24.86 -9.09
C ASP A 423 10.20 24.24 -7.99
N LEU A 424 9.74 23.00 -8.19
CA LEU A 424 9.00 22.25 -7.18
C LEU A 424 9.87 21.99 -5.93
N ILE A 425 11.12 21.60 -6.10
CA ILE A 425 12.07 21.42 -4.98
C ILE A 425 12.20 22.70 -4.16
N ARG A 426 12.42 23.84 -4.82
CA ARG A 426 12.57 25.14 -4.14
C ARG A 426 11.31 25.54 -3.39
N ARG A 427 10.14 25.31 -3.99
CA ARG A 427 8.84 25.57 -3.35
C ARG A 427 8.68 24.74 -2.08
N ILE A 428 8.89 23.44 -2.14
CA ILE A 428 8.78 22.55 -0.98
C ILE A 428 9.78 22.91 0.12
N GLN A 429 11.00 23.31 -0.21
CA GLN A 429 11.98 23.79 0.79
C GLN A 429 11.46 25.02 1.55
N THR A 430 10.83 25.95 0.84
CA THR A 430 10.22 27.15 1.43
C THR A 430 9.04 26.76 2.32
N GLU A 431 8.13 25.94 1.82
CA GLU A 431 6.93 25.48 2.54
C GLU A 431 7.29 24.69 3.81
N LEU A 432 8.30 23.83 3.73
CA LEU A 432 8.83 23.12 4.90
C LEU A 432 9.35 24.09 5.96
N SER A 433 10.16 25.08 5.56
CA SER A 433 10.73 26.06 6.49
C SER A 433 9.62 26.88 7.16
N HIS A 434 8.60 27.28 6.40
CA HIS A 434 7.44 28.03 6.93
C HIS A 434 6.58 27.16 7.82
N GLY A 435 6.37 25.88 7.47
CA GLY A 435 5.62 24.94 8.31
C GLY A 435 6.29 24.70 9.68
N PHE A 436 7.61 24.49 9.69
CA PHE A 436 8.37 24.38 10.94
C PHE A 436 8.32 25.66 11.76
N ARG A 437 8.50 26.84 11.10
CA ARG A 437 8.38 28.13 11.76
C ARG A 437 7.02 28.32 12.39
N PHE A 438 5.94 28.05 11.66
CA PHE A 438 4.57 28.21 12.15
C PHE A 438 4.30 27.32 13.38
N VAL A 439 4.67 26.02 13.31
CA VAL A 439 4.49 25.11 14.46
C VAL A 439 5.34 25.54 15.66
N ALA A 440 6.58 26.00 15.42
CA ALA A 440 7.44 26.53 16.49
C ALA A 440 6.89 27.81 17.11
N ASP A 441 6.39 28.75 16.30
CA ASP A 441 5.79 30.00 16.76
C ASP A 441 4.50 29.72 17.55
N CYS A 442 3.70 28.73 17.15
CA CYS A 442 2.47 28.37 17.84
C CYS A 442 2.72 27.63 19.16
N PHE A 443 3.57 26.60 19.15
CA PHE A 443 3.64 25.58 20.20
C PHE A 443 5.04 25.39 20.79
N GLY A 444 6.05 26.05 20.26
CA GLY A 444 7.43 25.86 20.67
C GLY A 444 7.94 24.45 20.37
N GLU A 445 8.76 23.91 21.25
CA GLU A 445 9.30 22.54 21.15
C GLU A 445 8.44 21.49 21.88
N GLY A 446 7.12 21.68 21.88
CA GLY A 446 6.16 20.83 22.59
C GLY A 446 5.86 19.50 21.87
N GLN A 447 4.79 18.85 22.33
CA GLN A 447 4.31 17.58 21.75
C GLN A 447 3.92 17.71 20.27
N GLU A 448 3.47 18.90 19.88
CA GLU A 448 3.08 19.23 18.51
C GLU A 448 4.27 19.17 17.55
N MET A 449 5.43 19.70 17.95
CA MET A 449 6.66 19.60 17.18
C MET A 449 7.15 18.15 17.11
N ILE A 450 7.03 17.37 18.17
CA ILE A 450 7.33 15.95 18.17
C ILE A 450 6.44 15.21 17.17
N LEU A 451 5.14 15.52 17.14
CA LEU A 451 4.20 14.96 16.18
C LEU A 451 4.60 15.28 14.74
N LEU A 452 4.92 16.54 14.44
CA LEU A 452 5.36 16.98 13.11
C LEU A 452 6.59 16.20 12.64
N VAL A 453 7.66 16.18 13.44
CA VAL A 453 8.93 15.52 13.09
C VAL A 453 8.74 14.00 12.95
N SER A 454 8.03 13.37 13.89
CA SER A 454 7.78 11.92 13.87
C SER A 454 6.95 11.52 12.64
N ALA A 455 5.93 12.29 12.28
CA ALA A 455 5.12 12.03 11.10
C ALA A 455 5.92 12.19 9.80
N LEU A 456 6.77 13.23 9.68
CA LEU A 456 7.66 13.40 8.52
C LEU A 456 8.66 12.25 8.40
N THR A 457 9.23 11.78 9.52
CA THR A 457 10.17 10.65 9.57
C THR A 457 9.53 9.34 9.10
N ARG A 458 8.25 9.13 9.40
CA ARG A 458 7.50 7.90 9.02
C ARG A 458 6.91 7.96 7.62
N THR A 459 6.86 9.13 7.00
CA THR A 459 6.31 9.30 5.64
C THR A 459 7.42 9.09 4.60
N PRO A 460 7.40 8.01 3.78
CA PRO A 460 8.49 7.65 2.88
C PRO A 460 8.85 8.75 1.87
N ASN A 461 7.83 9.43 1.31
CA ASN A 461 8.06 10.53 0.35
C ASN A 461 8.73 11.73 1.01
N ALA A 462 8.32 12.09 2.24
CA ALA A 462 8.93 13.16 3.01
C ALA A 462 10.38 12.82 3.37
N LEU A 463 10.61 11.61 3.90
CA LEU A 463 11.95 11.15 4.28
C LEU A 463 12.90 11.08 3.08
N THR A 464 12.42 10.61 1.92
CA THR A 464 13.18 10.56 0.68
C THR A 464 13.53 11.97 0.20
N TYR A 465 12.57 12.89 0.24
CA TYR A 465 12.80 14.29 -0.13
C TYR A 465 13.83 14.97 0.79
N ILE A 466 13.62 14.88 2.10
CA ILE A 466 14.51 15.48 3.11
C ILE A 466 15.91 14.87 3.04
N GLY A 467 16.02 13.56 2.84
CA GLY A 467 17.30 12.88 2.69
C GLY A 467 18.10 13.31 1.46
N ARG A 468 17.42 13.71 0.37
CA ARG A 468 18.08 14.16 -0.87
C ARG A 468 18.39 15.65 -0.91
N HIS A 469 17.50 16.47 -0.35
CA HIS A 469 17.58 17.93 -0.49
C HIS A 469 17.92 18.65 0.82
N GLY A 470 17.89 17.92 1.94
CA GLY A 470 18.10 18.48 3.27
C GLY A 470 16.87 19.26 3.78
N CYS A 471 16.82 19.46 5.07
CA CYS A 471 15.92 20.38 5.77
C CYS A 471 16.56 20.69 7.13
N GLU A 472 17.13 21.86 7.28
CA GLU A 472 17.85 22.24 8.50
C GLU A 472 16.94 22.23 9.74
N PRO A 473 15.70 22.79 9.73
CA PRO A 473 14.79 22.69 10.86
C PRO A 473 14.47 21.24 11.24
N TYR A 474 14.22 20.36 10.26
CA TYR A 474 13.95 18.94 10.53
C TYR A 474 15.13 18.29 11.24
N LEU A 475 16.35 18.48 10.76
CA LEU A 475 17.55 17.89 11.36
C LEU A 475 17.76 18.39 12.79
N HIS A 476 17.54 19.67 13.05
CA HIS A 476 17.63 20.27 14.37
C HIS A 476 16.67 19.60 15.37
N TYR A 477 15.38 19.55 15.03
CA TYR A 477 14.38 18.97 15.92
C TYR A 477 14.46 17.43 16.02
N ALA A 478 14.83 16.73 14.94
CA ALA A 478 15.03 15.28 14.98
C ALA A 478 16.19 14.88 15.90
N GLN A 479 17.30 15.63 15.88
CA GLN A 479 18.41 15.40 16.81
C GLN A 479 17.99 15.64 18.25
N ALA A 480 17.28 16.73 18.55
CA ALA A 480 16.78 17.02 19.88
C ALA A 480 15.87 15.92 20.42
N LEU A 481 15.02 15.32 19.56
CA LEU A 481 14.17 14.19 19.92
C LEU A 481 14.97 12.92 20.26
N MET A 482 16.00 12.60 19.46
CA MET A 482 16.87 11.45 19.73
C MET A 482 17.59 11.58 21.08
N TYR A 483 18.09 12.76 21.42
CA TYR A 483 18.72 13.02 22.71
C TYR A 483 17.72 12.86 23.88
N ARG A 484 16.51 13.41 23.77
CA ARG A 484 15.48 13.25 24.79
C ARG A 484 15.05 11.80 24.99
N GLN A 485 14.95 11.01 23.91
CA GLN A 485 14.64 9.57 24.00
C GLN A 485 15.76 8.78 24.67
N GLN A 486 17.02 9.09 24.37
CA GLN A 486 18.18 8.47 25.00
C GLN A 486 18.27 8.82 26.49
N GLU A 487 18.02 10.07 26.85
CA GLU A 487 17.99 10.53 28.24
C GLU A 487 16.88 9.85 29.04
N ALA A 488 15.66 9.76 28.48
CA ALA A 488 14.54 9.07 29.10
C ALA A 488 14.82 7.56 29.30
N ALA A 489 15.41 6.90 28.30
CA ALA A 489 15.79 5.50 28.38
C ALA A 489 16.88 5.26 29.45
N LEU A 490 17.86 6.17 29.57
CA LEU A 490 18.89 6.12 30.60
C LEU A 490 18.30 6.33 32.01
N GLN A 491 17.37 7.28 32.16
CA GLN A 491 16.69 7.52 33.42
C GLN A 491 15.86 6.32 33.86
N GLN A 492 15.14 5.68 32.93
CA GLN A 492 14.38 4.46 33.20
C GLN A 492 15.30 3.30 33.61
N ALA A 493 16.39 3.07 32.87
CA ALA A 493 17.38 2.05 33.22
C ALA A 493 18.04 2.30 34.57
N CYS A 494 18.30 3.56 34.96
CA CYS A 494 18.79 3.91 36.26
C CYS A 494 17.77 3.65 37.37
N GLN A 495 16.47 3.83 37.10
CA GLN A 495 15.40 3.54 38.07
C GLN A 495 15.17 2.03 38.29
N GLU A 496 15.42 1.21 37.25
CA GLU A 496 15.30 -0.26 37.31
C GLU A 496 16.50 -0.91 38.06
N VAL A 497 17.61 -0.19 38.22
CA VAL A 497 18.82 -0.66 38.93
C VAL A 497 18.86 -0.23 40.42
N LEU A 498 18.04 0.74 40.82
CA LEU A 498 17.85 1.17 42.22
C LEU A 498 16.65 0.47 42.87
#